data_b350c57b26ebf4fe6339fcbe4c27a92b
#
_entry.id   b350c57b26ebf4fe6339fcbe4c27a92b
#
_cell.length_a   1.000
_cell.length_b   1.000
_cell.length_c   1.000
_cell.angle_alpha   90.00
_cell.angle_beta   90.00
_cell.angle_gamma   90.00
#
_symmetry.space_group_name_H-M   'P 1'
#
loop_
_entity.id
_entity.type
_entity.pdbx_description
1 polymer ?
#
loop_
_entity_poly.entity_id
_entity_poly.type
_entity_poly.pdbx_seq_one_letter_code
_entity_poly.pdbx_strand_id
1 'polypeptide(L)'
;MNKNIVCGLGEIGKPIYQLLSKNHITVGFDLDESLMNQKKFDKYKTLETEFIHICIPFSKNFVKSSIELIKKFSPSGVVIHSTISPHTTEKLQFKSKIPIIYSATRGVHSRMLKDLQRYTKFFAIEKNAPKKTWAISNFSKLMKKCGVQTKQISSPITLELSKIVVDTSYYGWLINYAQISNVIAKKYGVDYDEMWSFSDDIHKFLANRPKLFPGFIGGHCVIPNLQLIDDKSLWEIDKINNYYIKKVKNAKSISKKYVKGKQSYDKT
;
A
#
# COMPACT_ATOMS: atom_id res chain seq x y z
N MET A 1 16.30 15.04 -21.55
CA MET A 1 15.66 15.05 -20.22
C MET A 1 14.33 14.32 -20.32
N ASN A 2 14.06 13.39 -19.42
CA ASN A 2 12.80 12.62 -19.42
C ASN A 2 11.95 13.04 -18.20
N LYS A 3 10.64 12.83 -18.29
CA LYS A 3 9.72 13.04 -17.18
C LYS A 3 9.17 11.71 -16.65
N ASN A 4 8.71 11.73 -15.41
CA ASN A 4 7.87 10.69 -14.82
C ASN A 4 6.43 11.20 -14.69
N ILE A 5 5.44 10.33 -14.84
CA ILE A 5 4.03 10.68 -14.68
C ILE A 5 3.43 9.81 -13.58
N VAL A 6 2.82 10.44 -12.57
CA VAL A 6 2.06 9.73 -11.54
C VAL A 6 0.58 9.76 -11.91
N CYS A 7 0.01 8.59 -12.19
CA CYS A 7 -1.38 8.41 -12.57
C CYS A 7 -2.23 7.96 -11.36
N GLY A 8 -3.19 8.79 -10.99
CA GLY A 8 -3.94 8.70 -9.74
C GLY A 8 -3.25 9.51 -8.63
N LEU A 9 -3.86 10.63 -8.20
CA LEU A 9 -3.29 11.57 -7.23
C LEU A 9 -3.98 11.51 -5.84
N GLY A 10 -4.60 10.37 -5.55
CA GLY A 10 -5.19 10.08 -4.24
C GLY A 10 -4.15 9.78 -3.15
N GLU A 11 -4.57 9.02 -2.14
CA GLU A 11 -3.79 8.74 -0.91
C GLU A 11 -2.40 8.11 -1.14
N ILE A 12 -2.23 7.36 -2.23
CA ILE A 12 -0.94 6.75 -2.60
C ILE A 12 -0.20 7.61 -3.63
N GLY A 13 -0.89 8.11 -4.63
CA GLY A 13 -0.24 8.83 -5.74
C GLY A 13 0.32 10.19 -5.33
N LYS A 14 -0.38 10.93 -4.49
CA LYS A 14 0.11 12.24 -4.01
C LYS A 14 1.46 12.14 -3.27
N PRO A 15 1.65 11.21 -2.30
CA PRO A 15 2.96 10.99 -1.69
C PRO A 15 4.04 10.51 -2.67
N ILE A 16 3.72 9.63 -3.63
CA ILE A 16 4.66 9.19 -4.69
C ILE A 16 5.05 10.39 -5.56
N TYR A 17 4.09 11.21 -5.98
CA TYR A 17 4.36 12.43 -6.72
C TYR A 17 5.27 13.39 -5.95
N GLN A 18 5.00 13.61 -4.67
CA GLN A 18 5.83 14.46 -3.80
C GLN A 18 7.25 13.91 -3.66
N LEU A 19 7.40 12.60 -3.48
CA LEU A 19 8.69 11.93 -3.37
C LEU A 19 9.53 12.13 -4.64
N LEU A 20 8.97 11.81 -5.81
CA LEU A 20 9.67 11.90 -7.09
C LEU A 20 9.98 13.33 -7.51
N SER A 21 9.05 14.27 -7.25
CA SER A 21 9.20 15.68 -7.65
C SER A 21 10.38 16.39 -6.99
N LYS A 22 10.94 15.84 -5.90
CA LYS A 22 12.11 16.43 -5.23
C LYS A 22 13.38 16.38 -6.11
N ASN A 23 13.54 15.34 -6.90
CA ASN A 23 14.79 15.06 -7.62
C ASN A 23 14.60 14.74 -9.11
N HIS A 24 13.35 14.70 -9.58
CA HIS A 24 13.02 14.33 -10.96
C HIS A 24 11.91 15.22 -11.52
N ILE A 25 11.95 15.47 -12.83
CA ILE A 25 10.82 16.06 -13.52
C ILE A 25 9.65 15.08 -13.43
N THR A 26 8.64 15.46 -12.64
CA THR A 26 7.48 14.62 -12.39
C THR A 26 6.21 15.45 -12.54
N VAL A 27 5.26 14.93 -13.29
CA VAL A 27 3.91 15.50 -13.44
C VAL A 27 2.86 14.54 -12.90
N GLY A 28 1.76 15.07 -12.41
CA GLY A 28 0.62 14.28 -11.96
C GLY A 28 -0.47 14.24 -13.02
N PHE A 29 -1.13 13.10 -13.14
CA PHE A 29 -2.33 12.92 -13.95
C PHE A 29 -3.42 12.26 -13.12
N ASP A 30 -4.62 12.83 -13.14
CA ASP A 30 -5.82 12.27 -12.50
C ASP A 30 -7.03 12.47 -13.41
N LEU A 31 -8.11 11.70 -13.20
CA LEU A 31 -9.40 11.93 -13.83
C LEU A 31 -10.11 13.14 -13.22
N ASP A 32 -9.87 13.42 -11.95
CA ASP A 32 -10.23 14.65 -11.29
C ASP A 32 -9.16 15.72 -11.56
N GLU A 33 -9.42 16.58 -12.53
CA GLU A 33 -8.50 17.63 -12.96
C GLU A 33 -8.15 18.61 -11.83
N SER A 34 -8.99 18.73 -10.79
CA SER A 34 -8.75 19.61 -9.63
C SER A 34 -7.52 19.16 -8.82
N LEU A 35 -7.14 17.89 -8.89
CA LEU A 35 -5.96 17.32 -8.25
C LEU A 35 -4.67 17.55 -9.04
N MET A 36 -4.77 18.00 -10.30
CA MET A 36 -3.63 18.19 -11.19
C MET A 36 -3.04 19.59 -11.10
N ASN A 37 -1.74 19.71 -11.33
CA ASN A 37 -1.12 20.98 -11.66
C ASN A 37 -1.00 21.09 -13.19
N GLN A 38 -2.05 21.64 -13.82
CA GLN A 38 -2.15 21.72 -15.26
C GLN A 38 -0.99 22.53 -15.88
N LYS A 39 -0.59 23.66 -15.28
CA LYS A 39 0.55 24.49 -15.76
C LYS A 39 1.85 23.68 -15.81
N LYS A 40 2.10 22.86 -14.78
CA LYS A 40 3.29 22.00 -14.73
C LYS A 40 3.18 20.86 -15.75
N PHE A 41 2.00 20.28 -15.92
CA PHE A 41 1.75 19.23 -16.88
C PHE A 41 2.03 19.71 -18.31
N ASP A 42 1.51 20.86 -18.69
CA ASP A 42 1.67 21.47 -20.02
C ASP A 42 3.11 21.88 -20.28
N LYS A 43 3.80 22.44 -19.27
CA LYS A 43 5.23 22.81 -19.37
C LYS A 43 6.11 21.63 -19.79
N TYR A 44 5.82 20.43 -19.33
CA TYR A 44 6.63 19.23 -19.59
C TYR A 44 5.97 18.26 -20.57
N LYS A 45 4.93 18.68 -21.29
CA LYS A 45 4.13 17.82 -22.17
C LYS A 45 4.97 17.13 -23.23
N THR A 46 5.93 17.84 -23.83
CA THR A 46 6.78 17.37 -24.96
C THR A 46 7.91 16.45 -24.55
N LEU A 47 8.27 16.38 -23.25
CA LEU A 47 9.33 15.49 -22.80
C LEU A 47 8.91 14.02 -22.93
N GLU A 48 9.86 13.16 -23.28
CA GLU A 48 9.68 11.71 -23.24
C GLU A 48 9.32 11.23 -21.83
N THR A 49 8.43 10.24 -21.75
CA THR A 49 8.03 9.66 -20.47
C THR A 49 8.89 8.45 -20.15
N GLU A 50 9.70 8.54 -19.09
CA GLU A 50 10.53 7.43 -18.63
C GLU A 50 9.66 6.34 -17.99
N PHE A 51 8.94 6.70 -16.91
CA PHE A 51 7.97 5.81 -16.28
C PHE A 51 6.62 6.50 -16.08
N ILE A 52 5.54 5.72 -16.24
CA ILE A 52 4.28 6.03 -15.56
C ILE A 52 4.20 5.24 -14.25
N HIS A 53 3.77 5.91 -13.21
CA HIS A 53 3.57 5.36 -11.87
C HIS A 53 2.07 5.22 -11.63
N ILE A 54 1.55 4.00 -11.70
CA ILE A 54 0.12 3.71 -11.58
C ILE A 54 -0.24 3.60 -10.10
N CYS A 55 -1.09 4.54 -9.63
CA CYS A 55 -1.56 4.67 -8.26
C CYS A 55 -3.10 4.67 -8.18
N ILE A 56 -3.79 4.20 -9.21
CA ILE A 56 -5.26 4.12 -9.24
C ILE A 56 -5.76 2.93 -8.41
N PRO A 57 -6.99 3.00 -7.84
CA PRO A 57 -7.59 1.87 -7.14
C PRO A 57 -7.73 0.64 -8.04
N PHE A 58 -7.53 -0.56 -7.45
CA PHE A 58 -7.77 -1.79 -8.18
C PHE A 58 -9.28 -1.98 -8.44
N SER A 59 -9.59 -2.41 -9.66
CA SER A 59 -10.95 -2.75 -10.10
C SER A 59 -10.91 -3.80 -11.19
N LYS A 60 -12.06 -4.33 -11.58
CA LYS A 60 -12.18 -5.27 -12.73
C LYS A 60 -11.60 -4.68 -14.03
N ASN A 61 -11.59 -3.36 -14.16
CA ASN A 61 -11.06 -2.64 -15.32
C ASN A 61 -9.58 -2.22 -15.17
N PHE A 62 -8.91 -2.54 -14.07
CA PHE A 62 -7.55 -2.07 -13.79
C PHE A 62 -6.57 -2.30 -14.93
N VAL A 63 -6.54 -3.51 -15.50
CA VAL A 63 -5.66 -3.83 -16.64
C VAL A 63 -6.01 -3.00 -17.88
N LYS A 64 -7.31 -2.84 -18.18
CA LYS A 64 -7.77 -2.02 -19.31
C LYS A 64 -7.35 -0.57 -19.13
N SER A 65 -7.64 0.04 -17.98
CA SER A 65 -7.27 1.42 -17.67
C SER A 65 -5.76 1.62 -17.69
N SER A 66 -4.98 0.64 -17.20
CA SER A 66 -3.52 0.69 -17.28
C SER A 66 -3.00 0.70 -18.72
N ILE A 67 -3.59 -0.11 -19.60
CA ILE A 67 -3.24 -0.11 -21.03
C ILE A 67 -3.61 1.23 -21.71
N GLU A 68 -4.75 1.82 -21.33
CA GLU A 68 -5.16 3.14 -21.84
C GLU A 68 -4.15 4.23 -21.42
N LEU A 69 -3.67 4.20 -20.17
CA LEU A 69 -2.62 5.11 -19.69
C LEU A 69 -1.29 4.88 -20.43
N ILE A 70 -0.90 3.63 -20.69
CA ILE A 70 0.29 3.29 -21.49
C ILE A 70 0.18 3.88 -22.89
N LYS A 71 -0.96 3.71 -23.56
CA LYS A 71 -1.20 4.26 -24.89
C LYS A 71 -1.18 5.80 -24.88
N LYS A 72 -1.81 6.42 -23.89
CA LYS A 72 -1.90 7.89 -23.77
C LYS A 72 -0.54 8.55 -23.60
N PHE A 73 0.35 7.97 -22.80
CA PHE A 73 1.61 8.59 -22.39
C PHE A 73 2.85 7.99 -23.04
N SER A 74 2.72 6.87 -23.74
CA SER A 74 3.81 6.16 -24.44
C SER A 74 5.09 6.06 -23.59
N PRO A 75 5.05 5.55 -22.34
CA PRO A 75 6.21 5.52 -21.47
C PRO A 75 7.22 4.44 -21.90
N SER A 76 8.47 4.58 -21.47
CA SER A 76 9.48 3.53 -21.62
C SER A 76 9.27 2.36 -20.66
N GLY A 77 8.60 2.57 -19.52
CA GLY A 77 8.24 1.54 -18.56
C GLY A 77 7.08 1.95 -17.64
N VAL A 78 6.58 1.00 -16.88
CA VAL A 78 5.47 1.18 -15.93
C VAL A 78 5.87 0.73 -14.54
N VAL A 79 5.45 1.45 -13.51
CA VAL A 79 5.56 1.05 -12.11
C VAL A 79 4.16 1.05 -11.48
N ILE A 80 3.69 -0.10 -11.01
CA ILE A 80 2.41 -0.22 -10.29
C ILE A 80 2.67 -0.09 -8.79
N HIS A 81 2.02 0.90 -8.16
CA HIS A 81 2.11 1.14 -6.71
C HIS A 81 0.87 0.69 -5.93
N SER A 82 -0.22 0.47 -6.61
CA SER A 82 -1.49 0.01 -6.04
C SER A 82 -1.38 -1.40 -5.48
N THR A 83 -2.20 -1.73 -4.47
CA THR A 83 -2.47 -3.12 -4.12
C THR A 83 -3.38 -3.71 -5.19
N ILE A 84 -2.98 -4.84 -5.76
CA ILE A 84 -3.65 -5.47 -6.90
C ILE A 84 -3.89 -6.96 -6.62
N SER A 85 -4.86 -7.55 -7.32
CA SER A 85 -5.13 -8.99 -7.24
C SER A 85 -3.96 -9.81 -7.80
N PRO A 86 -3.74 -11.03 -7.28
CA PRO A 86 -2.72 -11.94 -7.81
C PRO A 86 -2.81 -12.12 -9.33
N HIS A 87 -1.65 -12.25 -9.97
CA HIS A 87 -1.47 -12.37 -11.43
C HIS A 87 -1.85 -11.11 -12.24
N THR A 88 -2.12 -9.97 -11.62
CA THR A 88 -2.46 -8.73 -12.35
C THR A 88 -1.27 -8.19 -13.13
N THR A 89 -0.06 -8.21 -12.54
CA THR A 89 1.15 -7.77 -13.22
C THR A 89 1.45 -8.65 -14.44
N GLU A 90 1.33 -9.95 -14.31
CA GLU A 90 1.50 -10.92 -15.41
C GLU A 90 0.53 -10.63 -16.57
N LYS A 91 -0.78 -10.47 -16.26
CA LYS A 91 -1.81 -10.12 -17.25
C LYS A 91 -1.52 -8.80 -17.95
N LEU A 92 -1.02 -7.80 -17.23
CA LEU A 92 -0.67 -6.51 -17.82
C LEU A 92 0.59 -6.64 -18.68
N GLN A 93 1.61 -7.37 -18.22
CA GLN A 93 2.84 -7.61 -18.98
C GLN A 93 2.56 -8.36 -20.27
N PHE A 94 1.70 -9.38 -20.26
CA PHE A 94 1.31 -10.11 -21.47
C PHE A 94 0.69 -9.19 -22.55
N LYS A 95 -0.05 -8.16 -22.12
CA LYS A 95 -0.69 -7.19 -23.04
C LYS A 95 0.19 -5.99 -23.38
N SER A 96 1.40 -5.90 -22.81
CA SER A 96 2.27 -4.75 -22.97
C SER A 96 3.62 -5.12 -23.58
N LYS A 97 4.11 -4.28 -24.52
CA LYS A 97 5.44 -4.41 -25.13
C LYS A 97 6.54 -3.67 -24.35
N ILE A 98 6.21 -3.06 -23.23
CA ILE A 98 7.16 -2.35 -22.36
C ILE A 98 7.22 -3.02 -20.98
N PRO A 99 8.32 -2.84 -20.22
CA PRO A 99 8.49 -3.49 -18.93
C PRO A 99 7.50 -2.96 -17.88
N ILE A 100 6.91 -3.88 -17.11
CA ILE A 100 6.00 -3.59 -16.01
C ILE A 100 6.66 -3.99 -14.70
N ILE A 101 6.92 -3.03 -13.83
CA ILE A 101 7.41 -3.24 -12.46
C ILE A 101 6.22 -3.20 -11.51
N TYR A 102 6.11 -4.19 -10.64
CA TYR A 102 5.24 -4.13 -9.48
C TYR A 102 6.02 -3.69 -8.25
N SER A 103 5.52 -2.68 -7.54
CA SER A 103 6.17 -2.13 -6.35
C SER A 103 5.13 -1.52 -5.41
N ALA A 104 4.35 -2.38 -4.75
CA ALA A 104 3.30 -1.98 -3.82
C ALA A 104 3.79 -1.00 -2.75
N THR A 105 2.93 -0.08 -2.37
CA THR A 105 3.23 0.89 -1.32
C THR A 105 2.85 0.33 0.04
N ARG A 106 3.71 0.60 1.05
CA ARG A 106 3.49 0.30 2.46
C ARG A 106 3.64 1.58 3.26
N GLY A 107 2.84 1.73 4.28
CA GLY A 107 2.88 2.88 5.18
C GLY A 107 1.50 3.30 5.67
N VAL A 108 1.48 4.23 6.60
CA VAL A 108 0.26 4.83 7.15
C VAL A 108 -0.07 6.08 6.35
N HIS A 109 -1.31 6.24 5.91
CA HIS A 109 -1.74 7.31 5.01
C HIS A 109 -1.34 8.71 5.53
N SER A 110 -1.54 8.99 6.81
CA SER A 110 -1.22 10.31 7.40
C SER A 110 0.28 10.67 7.39
N ARG A 111 1.17 9.68 7.24
CA ARG A 111 2.63 9.86 7.21
C ARG A 111 3.30 9.16 6.01
N MET A 112 2.53 8.85 4.97
CA MET A 112 2.96 8.03 3.84
C MET A 112 4.29 8.48 3.23
N LEU A 113 4.53 9.78 3.08
CA LEU A 113 5.79 10.28 2.52
C LEU A 113 7.00 9.92 3.38
N LYS A 114 6.89 10.00 4.72
CA LYS A 114 7.95 9.58 5.65
C LYS A 114 8.16 8.06 5.59
N ASP A 115 7.08 7.30 5.55
CA ASP A 115 7.15 5.84 5.49
C ASP A 115 7.74 5.34 4.16
N LEU A 116 7.46 6.02 3.03
CA LEU A 116 8.10 5.73 1.74
C LEU A 116 9.64 5.89 1.78
N GLN A 117 10.15 6.84 2.55
CA GLN A 117 11.60 7.05 2.71
C GLN A 117 12.22 6.14 3.78
N ARG A 118 11.44 5.75 4.80
CA ARG A 118 11.89 4.88 5.90
C ARG A 118 12.02 3.42 5.49
N TYR A 119 11.05 2.92 4.71
CA TYR A 119 10.98 1.50 4.37
C TYR A 119 11.68 1.18 3.06
N THR A 120 12.39 0.06 3.03
CA THR A 120 12.88 -0.51 1.77
C THR A 120 11.72 -0.72 0.81
N LYS A 121 11.81 -0.17 -0.39
CA LYS A 121 10.81 -0.35 -1.43
C LYS A 121 11.07 -1.63 -2.21
N PHE A 122 10.27 -2.64 -1.93
CA PHE A 122 10.31 -3.89 -2.66
C PHE A 122 9.72 -3.72 -4.06
N PHE A 123 10.32 -4.40 -5.03
CA PHE A 123 9.82 -4.42 -6.39
C PHE A 123 10.06 -5.78 -7.06
N ALA A 124 9.27 -6.07 -8.06
CA ALA A 124 9.41 -7.26 -8.88
C ALA A 124 9.04 -6.95 -10.34
N ILE A 125 9.56 -7.75 -11.26
CA ILE A 125 9.32 -7.65 -12.69
C ILE A 125 9.29 -9.07 -13.27
N GLU A 126 8.46 -9.29 -14.28
CA GLU A 126 8.35 -10.60 -14.92
C GLU A 126 9.68 -11.07 -15.51
N LYS A 127 9.88 -12.40 -15.45
CA LYS A 127 11.12 -13.02 -15.95
C LYS A 127 11.37 -12.66 -17.42
N ASN A 128 10.32 -12.66 -18.22
CA ASN A 128 10.35 -12.42 -19.67
C ASN A 128 9.96 -10.99 -20.06
N ALA A 129 9.99 -10.03 -19.13
CA ALA A 129 9.68 -8.64 -19.43
C ALA A 129 10.68 -8.05 -20.44
N PRO A 130 10.21 -7.31 -21.44
CA PRO A 130 11.10 -6.62 -22.39
C PRO A 130 11.94 -5.57 -21.63
N LYS A 131 13.16 -5.31 -22.11
CA LYS A 131 14.08 -4.31 -21.52
C LYS A 131 14.20 -4.41 -19.98
N LYS A 132 14.12 -5.63 -19.43
CA LYS A 132 14.11 -5.90 -17.99
C LYS A 132 15.27 -5.26 -17.23
N THR A 133 16.50 -5.44 -17.73
CA THR A 133 17.70 -4.88 -17.10
C THR A 133 17.66 -3.36 -17.04
N TRP A 134 17.20 -2.72 -18.12
CA TRP A 134 16.99 -1.27 -18.16
C TRP A 134 16.00 -0.84 -17.09
N ALA A 135 14.85 -1.51 -17.00
CA ALA A 135 13.79 -1.15 -16.06
C ALA A 135 14.25 -1.27 -14.62
N ILE A 136 14.93 -2.36 -14.26
CA ILE A 136 15.48 -2.60 -12.91
C ILE A 136 16.50 -1.49 -12.56
N SER A 137 17.46 -1.24 -13.44
CA SER A 137 18.51 -0.24 -13.21
C SER A 137 17.94 1.16 -13.05
N ASN A 138 17.05 1.59 -13.96
CA ASN A 138 16.50 2.95 -13.91
C ASN A 138 15.53 3.15 -12.74
N PHE A 139 14.68 2.16 -12.42
CA PHE A 139 13.83 2.24 -11.24
C PHE A 139 14.65 2.32 -9.95
N SER A 140 15.69 1.49 -9.80
CA SER A 140 16.55 1.52 -8.61
C SER A 140 17.30 2.86 -8.48
N LYS A 141 17.82 3.40 -9.60
CA LYS A 141 18.46 4.73 -9.63
C LYS A 141 17.47 5.84 -9.27
N LEU A 142 16.25 5.78 -9.84
CA LEU A 142 15.17 6.73 -9.56
C LEU A 142 14.87 6.80 -8.07
N MET A 143 14.65 5.63 -7.43
CA MET A 143 14.35 5.53 -6.01
C MET A 143 15.54 5.97 -5.13
N LYS A 144 16.77 5.55 -5.47
CA LYS A 144 17.99 5.94 -4.74
C LYS A 144 18.17 7.45 -4.70
N LYS A 145 17.93 8.16 -5.81
CA LYS A 145 17.97 9.63 -5.86
C LYS A 145 16.91 10.28 -4.96
N CYS A 146 15.80 9.60 -4.69
CA CYS A 146 14.78 10.04 -3.76
C CYS A 146 15.05 9.62 -2.29
N GLY A 147 16.22 9.04 -2.00
CA GLY A 147 16.59 8.58 -0.67
C GLY A 147 15.90 7.27 -0.25
N VAL A 148 15.41 6.49 -1.22
CA VAL A 148 14.68 5.23 -0.96
C VAL A 148 15.52 4.04 -1.36
N GLN A 149 15.78 3.14 -0.42
CA GLN A 149 16.40 1.84 -0.71
C GLN A 149 15.43 0.93 -1.44
N THR A 150 15.94 0.13 -2.38
CA THR A 150 15.13 -0.84 -3.12
C THR A 150 15.63 -2.25 -2.93
N LYS A 151 14.70 -3.23 -2.94
CA LYS A 151 15.04 -4.66 -2.94
C LYS A 151 14.18 -5.39 -3.96
N GLN A 152 14.83 -6.09 -4.87
CA GLN A 152 14.13 -6.90 -5.86
C GLN A 152 13.65 -8.21 -5.24
N ILE A 153 12.42 -8.61 -5.57
CA ILE A 153 11.82 -9.92 -5.28
C ILE A 153 11.82 -10.75 -6.57
N SER A 154 11.80 -12.06 -6.42
CA SER A 154 11.95 -13.02 -7.54
C SER A 154 10.86 -12.90 -8.61
N SER A 155 9.62 -12.60 -8.22
CA SER A 155 8.49 -12.49 -9.14
C SER A 155 7.43 -11.51 -8.66
N PRO A 156 6.65 -10.90 -9.57
CA PRO A 156 5.51 -10.05 -9.20
C PRO A 156 4.47 -10.77 -8.35
N ILE A 157 4.13 -12.01 -8.67
CA ILE A 157 3.13 -12.77 -7.90
C ILE A 157 3.56 -12.94 -6.43
N THR A 158 4.85 -13.18 -6.16
CA THR A 158 5.37 -13.25 -4.79
C THR A 158 5.13 -11.94 -4.05
N LEU A 159 5.35 -10.80 -4.70
CA LEU A 159 5.18 -9.49 -4.08
C LEU A 159 3.70 -9.10 -3.95
N GLU A 160 2.84 -9.48 -4.91
CA GLU A 160 1.39 -9.31 -4.85
C GLU A 160 0.81 -10.04 -3.64
N LEU A 161 1.18 -11.32 -3.45
CA LEU A 161 0.79 -12.10 -2.27
C LEU A 161 1.38 -11.54 -0.98
N SER A 162 2.65 -11.13 -0.98
CA SER A 162 3.29 -10.53 0.20
C SER A 162 2.53 -9.29 0.66
N LYS A 163 2.06 -8.45 -0.27
CA LYS A 163 1.28 -7.24 0.07
C LYS A 163 -0.04 -7.59 0.74
N ILE A 164 -0.77 -8.58 0.23
CA ILE A 164 -2.11 -8.89 0.74
C ILE A 164 -2.02 -9.79 1.98
N VAL A 165 -1.26 -10.88 1.91
CA VAL A 165 -1.22 -11.90 2.96
C VAL A 165 -0.33 -11.49 4.12
N VAL A 166 0.93 -11.10 3.83
CA VAL A 166 1.93 -10.88 4.89
C VAL A 166 1.81 -9.49 5.51
N ASP A 167 1.49 -8.47 4.72
CA ASP A 167 1.38 -7.10 5.22
C ASP A 167 -0.05 -6.80 5.72
N THR A 168 -1.04 -6.90 4.84
CA THR A 168 -2.40 -6.40 5.12
C THR A 168 -3.22 -7.34 6.00
N SER A 169 -3.32 -8.63 5.63
CA SER A 169 -4.17 -9.56 6.38
C SER A 169 -3.55 -9.95 7.72
N TYR A 170 -2.23 -10.09 7.82
CA TYR A 170 -1.57 -10.31 9.10
C TYR A 170 -1.87 -9.18 10.10
N TYR A 171 -1.80 -7.92 9.66
CA TYR A 171 -2.20 -6.79 10.51
C TYR A 171 -3.69 -6.86 10.91
N GLY A 172 -4.55 -7.29 9.99
CA GLY A 172 -5.97 -7.55 10.29
C GLY A 172 -6.16 -8.60 11.38
N TRP A 173 -5.42 -9.71 11.32
CA TRP A 173 -5.46 -10.76 12.35
C TRP A 173 -5.00 -10.28 13.72
N LEU A 174 -3.96 -9.45 13.78
CA LEU A 174 -3.51 -8.87 15.03
C LEU A 174 -4.59 -7.99 15.68
N ILE A 175 -5.30 -7.18 14.88
CA ILE A 175 -6.43 -6.39 15.37
C ILE A 175 -7.58 -7.30 15.81
N ASN A 176 -7.89 -8.35 15.05
CA ASN A 176 -8.93 -9.31 15.43
C ASN A 176 -8.65 -9.98 16.78
N TYR A 177 -7.38 -10.34 17.01
CA TYR A 177 -7.04 -10.93 18.32
C TYR A 177 -7.23 -9.92 19.46
N ALA A 178 -6.89 -8.66 19.25
CA ALA A 178 -7.18 -7.60 20.20
C ALA A 178 -8.69 -7.42 20.41
N GLN A 179 -9.50 -7.50 19.36
CA GLN A 179 -10.97 -7.44 19.45
C GLN A 179 -11.53 -8.60 20.26
N ILE A 180 -11.12 -9.84 19.97
CA ILE A 180 -11.56 -11.04 20.70
C ILE A 180 -11.19 -10.95 22.18
N SER A 181 -9.93 -10.65 22.50
CA SER A 181 -9.46 -10.54 23.87
C SER A 181 -10.16 -9.43 24.65
N ASN A 182 -10.52 -8.31 23.99
CA ASN A 182 -11.32 -7.26 24.63
C ASN A 182 -12.76 -7.70 24.93
N VAL A 183 -13.39 -8.47 24.04
CA VAL A 183 -14.73 -9.03 24.30
C VAL A 183 -14.69 -10.00 25.49
N ILE A 184 -13.63 -10.81 25.59
CA ILE A 184 -13.42 -11.74 26.69
C ILE A 184 -13.19 -10.96 27.99
N ALA A 185 -12.28 -9.98 28.02
CA ALA A 185 -12.04 -9.16 29.20
C ALA A 185 -13.34 -8.54 29.76
N LYS A 186 -14.16 -7.96 28.88
CA LYS A 186 -15.46 -7.39 29.24
C LYS A 186 -16.44 -8.42 29.78
N LYS A 187 -16.47 -9.62 29.22
CA LYS A 187 -17.33 -10.71 29.69
C LYS A 187 -17.01 -11.09 31.15
N TYR A 188 -15.73 -11.07 31.50
CA TYR A 188 -15.27 -11.43 32.86
C TYR A 188 -15.05 -10.23 33.76
N GLY A 189 -15.36 -9.01 33.31
CA GLY A 189 -15.28 -7.80 34.14
C GLY A 189 -13.86 -7.36 34.48
N VAL A 190 -12.86 -7.73 33.65
CA VAL A 190 -11.44 -7.38 33.86
C VAL A 190 -10.99 -6.29 32.93
N ASP A 191 -9.98 -5.52 33.35
CA ASP A 191 -9.37 -4.49 32.49
C ASP A 191 -8.55 -5.12 31.38
N TYR A 192 -8.71 -4.61 30.16
CA TYR A 192 -8.03 -5.10 28.97
C TYR A 192 -6.52 -4.90 29.03
N ASP A 193 -6.08 -3.73 29.47
CA ASP A 193 -4.67 -3.37 29.50
C ASP A 193 -3.94 -4.12 30.61
N GLU A 194 -4.57 -4.30 31.78
CA GLU A 194 -4.05 -5.12 32.86
C GLU A 194 -3.92 -6.59 32.44
N MET A 195 -4.93 -7.17 31.82
CA MET A 195 -4.88 -8.54 31.30
C MET A 195 -3.72 -8.75 30.31
N TRP A 196 -3.46 -7.78 29.43
CA TRP A 196 -2.37 -7.85 28.44
C TRP A 196 -0.99 -7.62 29.06
N SER A 197 -0.87 -6.94 30.22
CA SER A 197 0.40 -6.71 30.90
C SER A 197 1.12 -8.01 31.23
N PHE A 198 0.37 -9.11 31.43
CA PHE A 198 0.93 -10.45 31.61
C PHE A 198 1.88 -10.92 30.49
N SER A 199 1.68 -10.41 29.28
CA SER A 199 2.51 -10.75 28.12
C SER A 199 3.58 -9.71 27.81
N ASP A 200 3.57 -8.55 28.47
CA ASP A 200 4.46 -7.44 28.16
C ASP A 200 5.95 -7.79 28.35
N ASP A 201 6.29 -8.54 29.40
CA ASP A 201 7.66 -8.98 29.64
C ASP A 201 8.16 -9.92 28.54
N ILE A 202 7.31 -10.87 28.11
CA ILE A 202 7.65 -11.77 27.03
C ILE A 202 7.84 -10.99 25.72
N HIS A 203 6.97 -10.02 25.45
CA HIS A 203 7.07 -9.19 24.25
C HIS A 203 8.34 -8.34 24.24
N LYS A 204 8.73 -7.82 25.38
CA LYS A 204 9.96 -7.03 25.58
C LYS A 204 11.23 -7.78 25.12
N PHE A 205 11.30 -9.09 25.42
CA PHE A 205 12.45 -9.91 25.08
C PHE A 205 12.37 -10.57 23.70
N LEU A 206 11.18 -11.04 23.30
CA LEU A 206 11.01 -11.86 22.09
C LEU A 206 10.33 -11.11 20.93
N ALA A 207 9.75 -9.93 21.16
CA ALA A 207 9.01 -9.12 20.19
C ALA A 207 7.91 -9.89 19.41
N ASN A 208 7.37 -10.98 19.99
CA ASN A 208 6.44 -11.89 19.31
C ASN A 208 5.02 -11.90 19.84
N ARG A 209 4.69 -11.00 20.79
CA ARG A 209 3.33 -10.82 21.36
C ARG A 209 2.91 -9.36 21.33
N PRO A 210 2.74 -8.76 20.14
CA PRO A 210 2.38 -7.36 20.05
C PRO A 210 0.96 -7.12 20.54
N LYS A 211 0.81 -6.26 21.54
CA LYS A 211 -0.50 -5.76 21.98
C LYS A 211 -1.01 -4.73 20.99
N LEU A 212 -2.18 -4.96 20.44
CA LEU A 212 -2.86 -3.97 19.62
C LEU A 212 -4.10 -3.42 20.32
N PHE A 213 -4.55 -2.29 19.83
CA PHE A 213 -5.79 -1.70 20.30
C PHE A 213 -6.99 -2.44 19.68
N PRO A 214 -8.01 -2.83 20.45
CA PRO A 214 -9.20 -3.52 19.96
C PRO A 214 -10.17 -2.54 19.29
N GLY A 215 -9.78 -2.00 18.14
CA GLY A 215 -10.57 -1.07 17.35
C GLY A 215 -11.36 -1.72 16.23
N PHE A 216 -12.32 -0.98 15.65
CA PHE A 216 -12.99 -1.36 14.42
C PHE A 216 -12.01 -1.30 13.25
N ILE A 217 -11.94 -2.36 12.45
CA ILE A 217 -11.19 -2.39 11.20
C ILE A 217 -12.06 -1.72 10.13
N GLY A 218 -11.76 -0.47 9.84
CA GLY A 218 -12.44 0.33 8.81
C GLY A 218 -11.46 0.83 7.75
N GLY A 219 -11.96 1.70 6.86
CA GLY A 219 -11.13 2.30 5.81
C GLY A 219 -10.88 1.39 4.61
N HIS A 220 -9.87 1.72 3.80
CA HIS A 220 -9.67 1.16 2.47
C HIS A 220 -8.56 0.09 2.40
N CYS A 221 -7.86 -0.20 3.51
CA CYS A 221 -6.64 -0.99 3.46
C CYS A 221 -6.85 -2.48 3.77
N VAL A 222 -7.50 -2.83 4.88
CA VAL A 222 -7.57 -4.24 5.31
C VAL A 222 -8.71 -4.95 4.59
N ILE A 223 -9.96 -4.66 4.96
CA ILE A 223 -11.12 -5.43 4.47
C ILE A 223 -11.23 -5.43 2.94
N PRO A 224 -11.13 -4.29 2.21
CA PRO A 224 -11.19 -4.31 0.75
C PRO A 224 -10.07 -5.11 0.08
N ASN A 225 -8.87 -5.13 0.67
CA ASN A 225 -7.76 -5.89 0.09
C ASN A 225 -7.88 -7.41 0.30
N LEU A 226 -8.61 -7.87 1.33
CA LEU A 226 -8.91 -9.31 1.49
C LEU A 226 -9.74 -9.85 0.32
N GLN A 227 -10.60 -9.01 -0.26
CA GLN A 227 -11.44 -9.38 -1.41
C GLN A 227 -10.64 -9.57 -2.72
N LEU A 228 -9.37 -9.18 -2.74
CA LEU A 228 -8.48 -9.38 -3.90
C LEU A 228 -7.98 -10.82 -4.01
N ILE A 229 -8.11 -11.60 -2.94
CA ILE A 229 -7.78 -13.02 -2.89
C ILE A 229 -9.08 -13.78 -2.57
N ASP A 230 -9.42 -14.77 -3.40
CA ASP A 230 -10.55 -15.68 -3.15
C ASP A 230 -10.12 -16.79 -2.18
N ASP A 231 -9.91 -16.42 -0.92
CA ASP A 231 -9.57 -17.34 0.16
C ASP A 231 -10.47 -17.14 1.37
N LYS A 232 -11.30 -18.15 1.65
CA LYS A 232 -12.29 -18.10 2.74
C LYS A 232 -11.66 -17.94 4.12
N SER A 233 -10.43 -18.40 4.33
CA SER A 233 -9.73 -18.25 5.61
C SER A 233 -9.47 -16.77 5.95
N LEU A 234 -9.22 -15.94 4.94
CA LEU A 234 -9.02 -14.50 5.15
C LEU A 234 -10.33 -13.74 5.41
N TRP A 235 -11.47 -14.29 4.99
CA TRP A 235 -12.79 -13.67 5.25
C TRP A 235 -13.18 -13.72 6.73
N GLU A 236 -12.56 -14.60 7.53
CA GLU A 236 -12.77 -14.64 8.98
C GLU A 236 -12.40 -13.32 9.65
N ILE A 237 -11.44 -12.58 9.10
CA ILE A 237 -11.06 -11.24 9.61
C ILE A 237 -12.26 -10.30 9.62
N ASP A 238 -13.04 -10.26 8.54
CA ASP A 238 -14.23 -9.41 8.45
C ASP A 238 -15.37 -9.93 9.36
N LYS A 239 -15.55 -11.24 9.45
CA LYS A 239 -16.56 -11.84 10.34
C LYS A 239 -16.29 -11.49 11.79
N ILE A 240 -15.04 -11.60 12.26
CA ILE A 240 -14.65 -11.24 13.62
C ILE A 240 -14.84 -9.74 13.86
N ASN A 241 -14.45 -8.90 12.90
CA ASN A 241 -14.65 -7.47 12.95
C ASN A 241 -16.13 -7.09 13.10
N ASN A 242 -16.99 -7.73 12.30
CA ASN A 242 -18.44 -7.53 12.37
C ASN A 242 -19.05 -8.05 13.69
N TYR A 243 -18.57 -9.18 14.21
CA TYR A 243 -18.95 -9.69 15.53
C TYR A 243 -18.58 -8.69 16.63
N TYR A 244 -17.35 -8.15 16.59
CA TYR A 244 -16.89 -7.15 17.55
C TYR A 244 -17.78 -5.90 17.60
N ILE A 245 -18.17 -5.37 16.44
CA ILE A 245 -19.06 -4.20 16.36
C ILE A 245 -20.40 -4.47 17.04
N LYS A 246 -20.95 -5.68 16.90
CA LYS A 246 -22.23 -6.07 17.51
C LYS A 246 -22.12 -6.21 19.04
N LYS A 247 -20.98 -6.62 19.58
CA LYS A 247 -20.77 -6.89 21.01
C LYS A 247 -20.30 -5.67 21.80
N VAL A 248 -19.64 -4.71 21.16
CA VAL A 248 -19.06 -3.56 21.85
C VAL A 248 -19.78 -2.28 21.44
N LYS A 249 -20.55 -1.70 22.38
CA LYS A 249 -21.20 -0.40 22.18
C LYS A 249 -20.15 0.64 21.78
N ASN A 250 -20.47 1.45 20.78
CA ASN A 250 -19.58 2.51 20.28
C ASN A 250 -18.22 2.03 19.71
N ALA A 251 -18.07 0.76 19.30
CA ALA A 251 -16.85 0.23 18.72
C ALA A 251 -16.25 1.13 17.61
N LYS A 252 -17.10 1.69 16.74
CA LYS A 252 -16.68 2.61 15.66
C LYS A 252 -16.18 3.96 16.17
N SER A 253 -16.71 4.48 17.28
CA SER A 253 -16.29 5.78 17.84
C SER A 253 -15.02 5.66 18.69
N ILE A 254 -14.83 4.53 19.37
CA ILE A 254 -13.64 4.23 20.17
C ILE A 254 -12.40 4.24 19.27
N SER A 255 -12.47 3.66 18.07
CA SER A 255 -11.37 3.65 17.09
C SER A 255 -10.89 5.05 16.72
N LYS A 256 -11.80 6.02 16.60
CA LYS A 256 -11.44 7.41 16.26
C LYS A 256 -10.70 8.13 17.39
N LYS A 257 -11.01 7.85 18.65
CA LYS A 257 -10.33 8.46 19.82
C LYS A 257 -8.88 7.98 19.96
N TYR A 258 -8.63 6.69 19.73
CA TYR A 258 -7.30 6.09 19.90
C TYR A 258 -6.33 6.41 18.77
N VAL A 259 -6.79 6.53 17.53
CA VAL A 259 -5.95 7.00 16.42
C VAL A 259 -5.45 8.43 16.68
N LYS A 260 -6.26 9.28 17.31
CA LYS A 260 -5.83 10.64 17.72
C LYS A 260 -4.88 10.62 18.93
N GLY A 261 -5.02 9.70 19.88
CA GLY A 261 -4.18 9.62 21.08
C GLY A 261 -2.79 8.98 20.86
N LYS A 262 -2.65 8.04 19.93
CA LYS A 262 -1.37 7.38 19.63
C LYS A 262 -0.43 8.16 18.72
N GLN A 263 -0.80 9.32 18.22
CA GLN A 263 0.16 10.23 17.58
C GLN A 263 1.25 10.75 18.55
N SER A 264 1.14 10.46 19.86
CA SER A 264 2.14 10.83 20.86
C SER A 264 3.27 9.80 21.06
N TYR A 265 3.16 8.57 20.55
CA TYR A 265 4.21 7.53 20.68
C TYR A 265 5.32 7.59 19.61
N ASP A 266 5.20 8.46 18.61
CA ASP A 266 6.23 8.68 17.58
C ASP A 266 7.27 9.76 17.97
N LYS A 267 7.46 10.04 19.28
CA LYS A 267 8.44 11.02 19.79
C LYS A 267 9.62 10.37 20.54
N THR A 268 9.92 9.13 20.26
CA THR A 268 11.20 8.54 20.70
C THR A 268 11.93 7.92 19.51
#